data_6dd88b3adfbff075789d427797b51ba5
#
_entry.id   6dd88b3adfbff075789d427797b51ba5
#
_cell.length_a   1.000
_cell.length_b   1.000
_cell.length_c   1.000
_cell.angle_alpha   90.00
_cell.angle_beta   90.00
_cell.angle_gamma   90.00
#
_symmetry.space_group_name_H-M   'P 1'
#
loop_
_entity.id
_entity.type
_entity.pdbx_description
1 polymer ?
#
loop_
_entity_poly.entity_id
_entity_poly.type
_entity_poly.pdbx_seq_one_letter_code
_entity_poly.pdbx_strand_id
1 'polypeptide(L)'
;CDDGSDGGAADGPADDAPQSAQLAERIRLSEVITYTLVSQKAVDNALMPLGEAVALAAPMSEERKYVRTSLIMSLLECLAYNQNHKNENVNLFEISNVYAVNTQQERLAIVMSDSLQSSKLNRIDIRSDFFAAKGVLTETLRKLGFAAERLSFKEMIRMWNISILTAVPA
;
A
#
# COMPACT_ATOMS: atom_id res chain seq x y z
N CYS A 1 57.61 9.53 -10.34
CA CYS A 1 57.10 8.89 -9.13
C CYS A 1 55.61 8.87 -9.20
N ASP A 2 55.10 7.69 -9.47
CA ASP A 2 53.70 7.36 -9.72
C ASP A 2 52.85 7.51 -8.49
N ASP A 3 51.73 8.10 -8.68
CA ASP A 3 50.61 7.88 -7.82
C ASP A 3 49.41 7.36 -8.61
N GLY A 4 49.03 6.20 -8.34
CA GLY A 4 47.81 5.57 -8.80
C GLY A 4 46.69 5.77 -7.79
N SER A 5 45.90 6.82 -7.89
CA SER A 5 44.67 6.95 -7.11
C SER A 5 43.49 6.41 -7.89
N ASP A 6 43.22 5.13 -7.79
CA ASP A 6 41.95 4.56 -8.21
C ASP A 6 40.89 4.80 -7.14
N GLY A 7 40.15 5.87 -7.34
CA GLY A 7 38.91 6.13 -6.63
C GLY A 7 37.78 5.25 -7.21
N GLY A 8 37.70 4.03 -6.76
CA GLY A 8 36.54 3.19 -7.01
C GLY A 8 35.33 3.74 -6.26
N ALA A 9 34.45 4.47 -6.95
CA ALA A 9 33.12 4.74 -6.46
C ALA A 9 32.39 3.40 -6.37
N ALA A 10 32.15 2.95 -5.14
CA ALA A 10 31.27 1.84 -4.88
C ALA A 10 29.83 2.33 -5.11
N ASP A 11 29.32 2.10 -6.30
CA ASP A 11 27.89 2.06 -6.55
C ASP A 11 27.32 0.89 -5.74
N GLY A 12 26.81 1.20 -4.55
CA GLY A 12 26.05 0.27 -3.77
C GLY A 12 24.73 -0.05 -4.49
N PRO A 13 24.30 -1.29 -4.54
CA PRO A 13 23.09 -1.67 -5.24
C PRO A 13 21.86 -1.10 -4.53
N ALA A 14 21.12 -0.28 -5.24
CA ALA A 14 19.79 0.23 -4.86
C ALA A 14 18.68 -0.81 -5.16
N ASP A 15 18.97 -2.12 -5.10
CA ASP A 15 18.13 -3.15 -5.71
C ASP A 15 17.50 -4.16 -4.73
N ASP A 16 17.45 -3.85 -3.43
CA ASP A 16 16.90 -4.81 -2.44
C ASP A 16 15.39 -4.63 -2.14
N ALA A 17 14.69 -3.75 -2.84
CA ALA A 17 13.25 -3.68 -2.72
C ALA A 17 12.60 -4.93 -3.36
N PRO A 18 11.59 -5.56 -2.70
CA PRO A 18 10.90 -6.70 -3.29
C PRO A 18 10.31 -6.32 -4.66
N GLN A 19 10.33 -7.26 -5.59
CA GLN A 19 9.89 -7.01 -6.98
C GLN A 19 8.49 -6.39 -7.07
N SER A 20 7.61 -6.73 -6.11
CA SER A 20 6.28 -6.15 -5.98
C SER A 20 6.31 -4.64 -5.70
N ALA A 21 7.23 -4.17 -4.86
CA ALA A 21 7.38 -2.74 -4.54
C ALA A 21 7.91 -1.95 -5.73
N GLN A 22 8.99 -2.42 -6.37
CA GLN A 22 9.54 -1.79 -7.59
C GLN A 22 8.51 -1.71 -8.72
N LEU A 23 7.61 -2.67 -8.77
CA LEU A 23 6.58 -2.73 -9.78
C LEU A 23 5.45 -1.74 -9.51
N ALA A 24 5.02 -1.63 -8.26
CA ALA A 24 3.98 -0.70 -7.85
C ALA A 24 4.42 0.76 -8.08
N GLU A 25 5.69 1.08 -7.84
CA GLU A 25 6.25 2.40 -8.15
C GLU A 25 6.18 2.74 -9.65
N ARG A 26 6.45 1.76 -10.53
CA ARG A 26 6.34 1.95 -11.98
C ARG A 26 4.91 2.25 -12.45
N ILE A 27 3.92 1.88 -11.66
CA ILE A 27 2.49 2.13 -11.92
C ILE A 27 2.02 3.44 -11.27
N ARG A 28 2.96 4.29 -10.81
CA ARG A 28 2.69 5.59 -10.15
C ARG A 28 1.98 5.47 -8.80
N LEU A 29 2.29 4.42 -8.07
CA LEU A 29 1.96 4.28 -6.67
C LEU A 29 3.19 4.61 -5.84
N SER A 30 3.03 5.35 -4.76
CA SER A 30 4.09 5.62 -3.80
C SER A 30 4.02 4.62 -2.65
N GLU A 31 5.15 3.99 -2.34
CA GLU A 31 5.24 3.11 -1.18
C GLU A 31 5.17 3.92 0.11
N VAL A 32 4.43 3.41 1.07
CA VAL A 32 4.43 3.93 2.44
C VAL A 32 4.66 2.79 3.42
N ILE A 33 5.34 3.10 4.52
CA ILE A 33 5.55 2.18 5.63
C ILE A 33 4.87 2.80 6.84
N THR A 34 3.76 2.21 7.26
CA THR A 34 3.00 2.71 8.39
C THR A 34 3.33 1.96 9.69
N TYR A 35 2.94 2.52 10.83
CA TYR A 35 3.21 1.90 12.11
C TYR A 35 2.40 0.62 12.31
N THR A 36 3.06 -0.40 12.84
CA THR A 36 2.43 -1.67 13.22
C THR A 36 1.50 -1.52 14.43
N LEU A 37 1.78 -0.56 15.31
CA LEU A 37 0.98 -0.29 16.49
C LEU A 37 -0.03 0.81 16.20
N VAL A 38 -1.27 0.54 16.54
CA VAL A 38 -2.43 1.38 16.25
C VAL A 38 -3.28 1.64 17.50
N SER A 39 -4.18 2.61 17.41
CA SER A 39 -5.12 2.94 18.48
C SER A 39 -6.29 1.96 18.53
N GLN A 40 -7.02 1.95 19.65
CA GLN A 40 -8.31 1.24 19.78
C GLN A 40 -9.27 1.65 18.67
N LYS A 41 -9.37 2.94 18.37
CA LYS A 41 -10.25 3.46 17.31
C LYS A 41 -9.92 2.86 15.94
N ALA A 42 -8.64 2.66 15.63
CA ALA A 42 -8.23 2.05 14.36
C ALA A 42 -8.59 0.56 14.31
N VAL A 43 -8.57 -0.13 15.46
CA VAL A 43 -9.02 -1.53 15.55
C VAL A 43 -10.54 -1.62 15.39
N ASP A 44 -11.31 -0.80 16.10
CA ASP A 44 -12.77 -0.82 16.06
C ASP A 44 -13.35 -0.49 14.68
N ASN A 45 -12.66 0.36 13.93
CA ASN A 45 -13.02 0.73 12.57
C ASN A 45 -12.26 -0.06 11.49
N ALA A 46 -11.54 -1.12 11.87
CA ALA A 46 -10.73 -1.86 10.90
C ALA A 46 -11.58 -2.46 9.80
N LEU A 47 -11.24 -2.11 8.56
CA LEU A 47 -11.81 -2.73 7.36
C LEU A 47 -11.00 -3.98 7.02
N MET A 48 -11.68 -5.11 6.80
CA MET A 48 -11.08 -6.41 6.47
C MET A 48 -10.01 -6.87 7.49
N PRO A 49 -10.31 -6.88 8.80
CA PRO A 49 -9.35 -7.33 9.80
C PRO A 49 -8.97 -8.80 9.57
N LEU A 50 -7.74 -9.17 9.93
CA LEU A 50 -7.29 -10.57 9.87
C LEU A 50 -8.00 -11.43 10.93
N GLY A 51 -8.34 -10.83 12.06
CA GLY A 51 -9.00 -11.48 13.20
C GLY A 51 -8.99 -10.58 14.41
N GLU A 52 -9.06 -11.18 15.60
CA GLU A 52 -9.03 -10.45 16.87
C GLU A 52 -7.70 -9.75 17.11
N ALA A 53 -7.75 -8.49 17.51
CA ALA A 53 -6.58 -7.66 17.72
C ALA A 53 -5.84 -8.04 19.02
N VAL A 54 -4.51 -7.99 18.95
CA VAL A 54 -3.63 -8.23 20.11
C VAL A 54 -3.30 -6.89 20.75
N ALA A 55 -3.58 -6.76 22.06
CA ALA A 55 -3.19 -5.61 22.85
C ALA A 55 -1.81 -5.81 23.47
N LEU A 56 -1.00 -4.75 23.55
CA LEU A 56 0.22 -4.74 24.33
C LEU A 56 -0.08 -4.69 25.83
N ALA A 57 0.63 -5.48 26.61
CA ALA A 57 0.48 -5.48 28.08
C ALA A 57 0.92 -4.16 28.71
N ALA A 58 1.93 -3.50 28.15
CA ALA A 58 2.43 -2.21 28.62
C ALA A 58 2.65 -1.27 27.40
N PRO A 59 1.59 -0.64 26.88
CA PRO A 59 1.70 0.26 25.74
C PRO A 59 2.40 1.57 26.13
N MET A 60 3.17 2.14 25.21
CA MET A 60 3.80 3.45 25.39
C MET A 60 2.78 4.60 25.38
N SER A 61 1.65 4.43 24.72
CA SER A 61 0.53 5.36 24.68
C SER A 61 -0.75 4.62 24.28
N GLU A 62 -1.91 5.21 24.56
CA GLU A 62 -3.21 4.67 24.12
C GLU A 62 -3.35 4.64 22.58
N GLU A 63 -2.63 5.50 21.89
CA GLU A 63 -2.60 5.54 20.43
C GLU A 63 -1.78 4.39 19.81
N ARG A 64 -0.97 3.70 20.61
CA ARG A 64 -0.05 2.63 20.19
C ARG A 64 -0.23 1.36 21.01
N LYS A 65 -1.47 1.03 21.29
CA LYS A 65 -1.84 -0.06 22.21
C LYS A 65 -2.06 -1.39 21.55
N TYR A 66 -2.48 -1.41 20.31
CA TYR A 66 -2.86 -2.64 19.59
C TYR A 66 -1.95 -2.89 18.39
N VAL A 67 -1.72 -4.17 18.11
CA VAL A 67 -1.09 -4.56 16.85
C VAL A 67 -2.15 -4.52 15.74
N ARG A 68 -1.82 -3.92 14.60
CA ARG A 68 -2.75 -3.74 13.48
C ARG A 68 -3.26 -5.05 12.90
N THR A 69 -4.55 -5.14 12.67
CA THR A 69 -5.22 -6.27 12.02
C THR A 69 -5.48 -6.03 10.54
N SER A 70 -5.29 -4.79 10.07
CA SER A 70 -5.52 -4.36 8.68
C SER A 70 -4.57 -3.21 8.33
N LEU A 71 -4.19 -3.09 7.04
CA LEU A 71 -3.39 -1.97 6.52
C LEU A 71 -4.26 -0.77 6.13
N ILE A 72 -5.55 -0.99 5.88
CA ILE A 72 -6.42 -0.01 5.22
C ILE A 72 -6.55 1.26 6.05
N MET A 73 -6.75 1.15 7.36
CA MET A 73 -6.94 2.33 8.22
C MET A 73 -5.70 3.22 8.25
N SER A 74 -4.52 2.62 8.34
CA SER A 74 -3.25 3.36 8.33
C SER A 74 -3.00 4.05 6.98
N LEU A 75 -3.35 3.40 5.87
CA LEU A 75 -3.27 4.01 4.53
C LEU A 75 -4.27 5.17 4.37
N LEU A 76 -5.48 5.03 4.91
CA LEU A 76 -6.48 6.11 4.89
C LEU A 76 -6.04 7.31 5.74
N GLU A 77 -5.38 7.09 6.87
CA GLU A 77 -4.79 8.15 7.68
C GLU A 77 -3.67 8.89 6.90
N CYS A 78 -2.80 8.15 6.20
CA CYS A 78 -1.79 8.73 5.33
C CYS A 78 -2.40 9.52 4.17
N LEU A 79 -3.46 8.99 3.55
CA LEU A 79 -4.18 9.68 2.49
C LEU A 79 -4.78 10.99 3.00
N ALA A 80 -5.50 10.95 4.13
CA ALA A 80 -6.10 12.13 4.75
C ALA A 80 -5.06 13.19 5.14
N TYR A 81 -3.91 12.76 5.67
CA TYR A 81 -2.80 13.65 5.97
C TYR A 81 -2.31 14.39 4.71
N ASN A 82 -2.09 13.67 3.62
CA ASN A 82 -1.64 14.25 2.35
C ASN A 82 -2.68 15.22 1.77
N GLN A 83 -3.96 14.86 1.77
CA GLN A 83 -5.03 15.73 1.29
C GLN A 83 -5.15 17.01 2.12
N ASN A 84 -4.99 16.94 3.45
CA ASN A 84 -4.97 18.12 4.31
C ASN A 84 -3.79 19.05 4.01
N HIS A 85 -2.70 18.51 3.47
CA HIS A 85 -1.54 19.28 3.00
C HIS A 85 -1.66 19.69 1.53
N LYS A 86 -2.84 19.56 0.93
CA LYS A 86 -3.14 19.94 -0.47
C LYS A 86 -2.32 19.16 -1.51
N ASN A 87 -1.84 17.97 -1.16
CA ASN A 87 -1.26 17.06 -2.12
C ASN A 87 -2.39 16.43 -2.95
N GLU A 88 -2.37 16.65 -4.25
CA GLU A 88 -3.32 16.10 -5.20
C GLU A 88 -2.81 14.74 -5.74
N ASN A 89 -3.73 13.91 -6.23
CA ASN A 89 -3.43 12.64 -6.92
C ASN A 89 -2.57 11.68 -6.07
N VAL A 90 -2.97 11.51 -4.81
CA VAL A 90 -2.26 10.67 -3.85
C VAL A 90 -2.64 9.21 -4.06
N ASN A 91 -1.69 8.43 -4.55
CA ASN A 91 -1.84 7.00 -4.79
C ASN A 91 -0.77 6.26 -4.00
N LEU A 92 -1.19 5.53 -2.98
CA LEU A 92 -0.30 4.89 -2.00
C LEU A 92 -0.48 3.38 -2.01
N PHE A 93 0.59 2.67 -1.69
CA PHE A 93 0.52 1.26 -1.39
C PHE A 93 1.41 0.89 -0.21
N GLU A 94 1.10 -0.21 0.43
CA GLU A 94 1.93 -0.82 1.48
C GLU A 94 1.87 -2.33 1.35
N ILE A 95 3.04 -2.97 1.41
CA ILE A 95 3.19 -4.41 1.53
C ILE A 95 3.76 -4.68 2.90
N SER A 96 2.96 -5.28 3.78
CA SER A 96 3.41 -5.51 5.14
C SER A 96 2.54 -6.53 5.87
N ASN A 97 3.02 -6.95 7.05
CA ASN A 97 2.30 -7.89 7.89
C ASN A 97 1.16 -7.21 8.65
N VAL A 98 0.06 -7.93 8.72
CA VAL A 98 -1.05 -7.73 9.66
C VAL A 98 -1.11 -8.91 10.62
N TYR A 99 -1.66 -8.68 11.80
CA TYR A 99 -1.58 -9.63 12.90
C TYR A 99 -2.94 -9.85 13.54
N ALA A 100 -3.15 -11.06 14.04
CA ALA A 100 -4.25 -11.39 14.91
C ALA A 100 -3.77 -12.42 15.95
N VAL A 101 -4.61 -12.78 16.89
CA VAL A 101 -4.27 -13.80 17.89
C VAL A 101 -3.79 -15.07 17.18
N ASN A 102 -2.55 -15.49 17.46
CA ASN A 102 -1.89 -16.68 16.94
C ASN A 102 -1.70 -16.75 15.40
N THR A 103 -1.84 -15.63 14.70
CA THR A 103 -1.63 -15.61 13.24
C THR A 103 -1.07 -14.29 12.76
N GLN A 104 -0.30 -14.36 11.66
CA GLN A 104 0.13 -13.19 10.90
C GLN A 104 0.01 -13.47 9.42
N GLN A 105 -0.18 -12.44 8.63
CA GLN A 105 -0.29 -12.54 7.19
C GLN A 105 0.32 -11.31 6.52
N GLU A 106 1.14 -11.51 5.51
CA GLU A 106 1.57 -10.43 4.64
C GLU A 106 0.43 -10.03 3.71
N ARG A 107 0.17 -8.74 3.59
CA ARG A 107 -0.87 -8.18 2.74
C ARG A 107 -0.34 -7.01 1.92
N LEU A 108 -0.83 -6.90 0.70
CA LEU A 108 -0.75 -5.70 -0.13
C LEU A 108 -2.04 -4.91 0.05
N ALA A 109 -1.92 -3.64 0.35
CA ALA A 109 -3.04 -2.70 0.31
C ALA A 109 -2.69 -1.50 -0.57
N ILE A 110 -3.67 -1.02 -1.32
CA ILE A 110 -3.55 0.12 -2.24
C ILE A 110 -4.68 1.09 -1.93
N VAL A 111 -4.37 2.37 -1.83
CA VAL A 111 -5.34 3.45 -1.77
C VAL A 111 -5.03 4.46 -2.87
N MET A 112 -6.06 4.89 -3.59
CA MET A 112 -5.94 5.80 -4.71
C MET A 112 -6.95 6.93 -4.57
N SER A 113 -6.54 8.17 -4.84
CA SER A 113 -7.42 9.32 -4.82
C SER A 113 -7.28 10.14 -6.09
N ASP A 114 -8.36 10.83 -6.45
CA ASP A 114 -8.45 11.77 -7.57
C ASP A 114 -8.07 11.16 -8.92
N SER A 115 -6.81 11.28 -9.34
CA SER A 115 -6.32 10.75 -10.63
C SER A 115 -5.11 9.86 -10.44
N LEU A 116 -5.10 8.73 -11.11
CA LEU A 116 -3.92 7.87 -11.24
C LEU A 116 -2.85 8.55 -12.09
N GLN A 117 -3.29 9.25 -13.13
CA GLN A 117 -2.42 10.00 -14.01
C GLN A 117 -3.14 11.25 -14.53
N SER A 118 -2.56 12.42 -14.29
CA SER A 118 -3.01 13.67 -14.86
C SER A 118 -1.84 14.36 -15.56
N SER A 119 -2.00 14.72 -16.83
CA SER A 119 -1.02 15.47 -17.61
C SER A 119 -1.72 16.46 -18.54
N LYS A 120 -1.66 17.72 -18.20
CA LYS A 120 -2.23 18.80 -19.03
C LYS A 120 -1.57 18.86 -20.40
N LEU A 121 -0.26 18.58 -20.49
CA LEU A 121 0.50 18.59 -21.73
C LEU A 121 0.05 17.51 -22.72
N ASN A 122 -0.19 16.30 -22.21
CA ASN A 122 -0.56 15.15 -23.02
C ASN A 122 -2.08 14.91 -23.07
N ARG A 123 -2.87 15.79 -22.41
CA ARG A 123 -4.34 15.65 -22.28
C ARG A 123 -4.76 14.28 -21.75
N ILE A 124 -3.98 13.73 -20.84
CA ILE A 124 -4.27 12.47 -20.18
C ILE A 124 -4.82 12.79 -18.79
N ASP A 125 -6.00 12.25 -18.49
CA ASP A 125 -6.58 12.26 -17.15
C ASP A 125 -7.25 10.90 -16.91
N ILE A 126 -6.54 10.05 -16.16
CA ILE A 126 -7.03 8.72 -15.76
C ILE A 126 -7.47 8.83 -14.31
N ARG A 127 -8.77 8.86 -14.08
CA ARG A 127 -9.33 8.90 -12.74
C ARG A 127 -9.04 7.62 -11.96
N SER A 128 -8.83 7.78 -10.67
CA SER A 128 -8.66 6.67 -9.73
C SER A 128 -10.01 6.04 -9.40
N ASP A 129 -10.59 5.33 -10.38
CA ASP A 129 -11.84 4.60 -10.23
C ASP A 129 -11.59 3.08 -10.04
N PHE A 130 -12.67 2.33 -9.91
CA PHE A 130 -12.64 0.88 -9.81
C PHE A 130 -11.85 0.22 -10.95
N PHE A 131 -12.02 0.72 -12.18
CA PHE A 131 -11.38 0.12 -13.34
C PHE A 131 -9.88 0.41 -13.35
N ALA A 132 -9.46 1.61 -12.94
CA ALA A 132 -8.07 1.97 -12.78
C ALA A 132 -7.40 1.10 -11.69
N ALA A 133 -8.04 0.97 -10.52
CA ALA A 133 -7.55 0.12 -9.44
C ALA A 133 -7.45 -1.36 -9.84
N LYS A 134 -8.47 -1.89 -10.53
CA LYS A 134 -8.45 -3.24 -11.09
C LYS A 134 -7.32 -3.42 -12.10
N GLY A 135 -7.11 -2.45 -12.99
CA GLY A 135 -6.03 -2.47 -13.98
C GLY A 135 -4.66 -2.52 -13.33
N VAL A 136 -4.41 -1.64 -12.36
CA VAL A 136 -3.16 -1.59 -11.57
C VAL A 136 -2.91 -2.94 -10.89
N LEU A 137 -3.89 -3.47 -10.19
CA LEU A 137 -3.75 -4.74 -9.46
C LEU A 137 -3.54 -5.92 -10.41
N THR A 138 -4.30 -5.99 -11.50
CA THR A 138 -4.16 -7.05 -12.52
C THR A 138 -2.76 -7.03 -13.14
N GLU A 139 -2.27 -5.85 -13.52
CA GLU A 139 -0.94 -5.73 -14.13
C GLU A 139 0.17 -6.09 -13.14
N THR A 140 0.02 -5.68 -11.87
CA THR A 140 0.96 -6.04 -10.80
C THR A 140 1.02 -7.56 -10.62
N LEU A 141 -0.14 -8.22 -10.48
CA LEU A 141 -0.21 -9.66 -10.29
C LEU A 141 0.27 -10.44 -11.52
N ARG A 142 -0.04 -9.97 -12.72
CA ARG A 142 0.44 -10.58 -13.97
C ARG A 142 1.97 -10.57 -14.06
N LYS A 143 2.60 -9.48 -13.69
CA LYS A 143 4.07 -9.37 -13.67
C LYS A 143 4.72 -10.20 -12.58
N LEU A 144 4.00 -10.47 -11.50
CA LEU A 144 4.42 -11.42 -10.46
C LEU A 144 4.20 -12.89 -10.85
N GLY A 145 3.71 -13.15 -12.08
CA GLY A 145 3.55 -14.49 -12.61
C GLY A 145 2.17 -15.13 -12.38
N PHE A 146 1.21 -14.37 -11.85
CA PHE A 146 -0.16 -14.87 -11.73
C PHE A 146 -0.89 -14.76 -13.06
N ALA A 147 -1.51 -15.87 -13.51
CA ALA A 147 -2.35 -15.86 -14.69
C ALA A 147 -3.64 -15.06 -14.43
N ALA A 148 -4.01 -14.17 -15.36
CA ALA A 148 -5.17 -13.28 -15.19
C ALA A 148 -6.49 -14.05 -15.01
N GLU A 149 -6.60 -15.24 -15.61
CA GLU A 149 -7.77 -16.13 -15.52
C GLU A 149 -8.00 -16.69 -14.10
N ARG A 150 -6.96 -16.68 -13.27
CA ARG A 150 -7.00 -17.13 -11.89
C ARG A 150 -7.39 -16.02 -10.90
N LEU A 151 -7.65 -14.82 -11.39
CA LEU A 151 -7.97 -13.67 -10.56
C LEU A 151 -9.47 -13.41 -10.61
N SER A 152 -10.13 -13.50 -9.48
CA SER A 152 -11.48 -13.00 -9.32
C SER A 152 -11.47 -11.73 -8.47
N PHE A 153 -12.19 -10.70 -8.93
CA PHE A 153 -12.29 -9.43 -8.24
C PHE A 153 -13.68 -9.26 -7.68
N LYS A 154 -13.77 -8.96 -6.40
CA LYS A 154 -15.02 -8.64 -5.74
C LYS A 154 -14.93 -7.24 -5.17
N GLU A 155 -15.86 -6.37 -5.56
CA GLU A 155 -16.04 -5.09 -4.88
C GLU A 155 -16.64 -5.36 -3.50
N MET A 156 -15.92 -5.01 -2.45
CA MET A 156 -16.38 -5.26 -1.08
C MET A 156 -17.06 -4.05 -0.47
N ILE A 157 -16.56 -2.85 -0.75
CA ILE A 157 -17.09 -1.62 -0.18
C ILE A 157 -16.91 -0.50 -1.21
N ARG A 158 -18.00 0.20 -1.48
CA ARG A 158 -18.00 1.44 -2.25
C ARG A 158 -18.35 2.59 -1.31
N MET A 159 -17.35 3.37 -0.92
CA MET A 159 -17.55 4.60 -0.15
C MET A 159 -16.98 5.76 -0.94
N TRP A 160 -17.80 6.79 -1.21
CA TRP A 160 -17.37 8.12 -1.71
C TRP A 160 -15.97 8.17 -2.38
N ASN A 161 -15.84 7.69 -3.61
CA ASN A 161 -14.60 7.63 -4.39
C ASN A 161 -13.49 6.68 -3.86
N ILE A 162 -13.79 5.80 -2.91
CA ILE A 162 -12.88 4.77 -2.44
C ILE A 162 -13.48 3.41 -2.79
N SER A 163 -12.76 2.61 -3.58
CA SER A 163 -13.11 1.22 -3.87
C SER A 163 -12.09 0.30 -3.21
N ILE A 164 -12.57 -0.60 -2.36
CA ILE A 164 -11.74 -1.65 -1.77
C ILE A 164 -11.93 -2.90 -2.59
N LEU A 165 -10.83 -3.37 -3.17
CA LEU A 165 -10.77 -4.57 -3.99
C LEU A 165 -10.03 -5.66 -3.23
N THR A 166 -10.56 -6.88 -3.30
CA THR A 166 -9.80 -8.07 -2.93
C THR A 166 -9.57 -8.92 -4.16
N ALA A 167 -8.34 -9.39 -4.32
CA ALA A 167 -8.04 -10.49 -5.24
C ALA A 167 -8.05 -11.78 -4.44
N VAL A 168 -8.89 -12.71 -4.81
CA VAL A 168 -8.91 -14.05 -4.22
C VAL A 168 -8.35 -14.99 -5.28
N PRO A 169 -7.32 -15.80 -4.96
CA PRO A 169 -6.91 -16.87 -5.84
C PRO A 169 -8.08 -17.85 -5.99
N ALA A 170 -8.41 -18.16 -7.23
CA ALA A 170 -9.43 -19.15 -7.58
C ALA A 170 -8.93 -20.57 -7.36
#